data_3e96bc3c56ccc2a658dc0898bf7bdd3f
#
_entry.id   3e96bc3c56ccc2a658dc0898bf7bdd3f
#
_cell.length_a   1.000
_cell.length_b   1.000
_cell.length_c   1.000
_cell.angle_alpha   90.00
_cell.angle_beta   90.00
_cell.angle_gamma   90.00
#
_symmetry.space_group_name_H-M   'P 1'
#
loop_
_entity.id
_entity.type
_entity.pdbx_description
1 polymer ?
#
loop_
_entity_poly.entity_id
_entity_poly.type
_entity_poly.pdbx_seq_one_letter_code
_entity_poly.pdbx_strand_id
1 'polypeptide(L)'
;MAIIANAEVKTCVEAWSGKVSSGRHQFITDKLASFGGQDKGPAPYDFICTGLISCTMITLRMYAQHKGIELGTFSVEADFNANKEGREWISRRLSFEQTLTEEAHQKILDICQKTPVTKTLLRSVEIETSIV
;
A
#
# COMPACT_ATOMS: atom_id res chain seq x y z
N MET A 1 -20.80 7.92 10.46
CA MET A 1 -19.86 7.30 9.52
C MET A 1 -19.02 8.35 8.81
N ALA A 2 -17.86 8.00 8.28
CA ALA A 2 -16.97 8.95 7.64
C ALA A 2 -16.34 8.30 6.41
N ILE A 3 -16.21 9.09 5.35
CA ILE A 3 -15.45 8.68 4.17
C ILE A 3 -13.98 8.99 4.44
N ILE A 4 -13.15 7.97 4.54
CA ILE A 4 -11.73 8.12 4.85
C ILE A 4 -10.92 8.42 3.59
N ALA A 5 -11.34 7.88 2.45
CA ALA A 5 -10.67 8.07 1.17
C ALA A 5 -11.68 7.94 0.04
N ASN A 6 -11.37 8.52 -1.11
CA ASN A 6 -12.23 8.46 -2.28
C ASN A 6 -11.38 8.40 -3.54
N ALA A 7 -11.82 7.62 -4.51
CA ALA A 7 -11.18 7.54 -5.82
C ALA A 7 -12.22 7.25 -6.89
N GLU A 8 -11.91 7.70 -8.11
CA GLU A 8 -12.72 7.47 -9.30
C GLU A 8 -11.81 7.08 -10.46
N VAL A 9 -12.27 6.18 -11.32
CA VAL A 9 -11.56 5.87 -12.55
C VAL A 9 -12.51 5.99 -13.73
N LYS A 10 -12.03 6.59 -14.81
CA LYS A 10 -12.74 6.66 -16.10
C LYS A 10 -11.93 5.90 -17.14
N THR A 11 -12.63 5.17 -18.00
CA THR A 11 -11.98 4.42 -19.07
C THR A 11 -11.28 5.37 -20.03
N CYS A 12 -10.11 4.95 -20.53
CA CYS A 12 -9.42 5.61 -21.64
C CYS A 12 -9.78 4.91 -22.96
N VAL A 13 -9.24 5.42 -24.07
CA VAL A 13 -9.43 4.82 -25.39
C VAL A 13 -8.74 3.46 -25.47
N GLU A 14 -7.54 3.36 -24.90
CA GLU A 14 -6.80 2.11 -24.83
C GLU A 14 -7.54 1.10 -23.93
N ALA A 15 -7.51 -0.17 -24.33
CA ALA A 15 -8.39 -1.19 -23.78
C ALA A 15 -8.36 -1.31 -22.25
N TRP A 16 -7.19 -1.17 -21.65
CA TRP A 16 -7.01 -1.51 -20.23
C TRP A 16 -6.59 -0.35 -19.36
N SER A 17 -6.35 0.84 -19.94
CA SER A 17 -5.95 1.99 -19.16
C SER A 17 -7.15 2.78 -18.66
N GLY A 18 -6.96 3.46 -17.53
CA GLY A 18 -7.96 4.32 -16.94
C GLY A 18 -7.31 5.56 -16.35
N LYS A 19 -8.04 6.67 -16.37
CA LYS A 19 -7.61 7.89 -15.71
C LYS A 19 -8.19 7.91 -14.31
N VAL A 20 -7.31 7.90 -13.32
CA VAL A 20 -7.69 7.86 -11.91
C VAL A 20 -7.58 9.24 -11.29
N SER A 21 -8.59 9.59 -10.49
CA SER A 21 -8.55 10.75 -9.60
C SER A 21 -8.65 10.22 -8.17
N SER A 22 -7.68 10.55 -7.34
CA SER A 22 -7.65 10.16 -5.93
C SER A 22 -7.37 11.42 -5.11
N GLY A 23 -8.40 11.89 -4.38
CA GLY A 23 -8.35 13.21 -3.79
C GLY A 23 -8.15 14.24 -4.91
N ARG A 24 -7.13 15.10 -4.78
CA ARG A 24 -6.78 16.08 -5.81
C ARG A 24 -5.69 15.59 -6.76
N HIS A 25 -5.29 14.32 -6.66
CA HIS A 25 -4.21 13.76 -7.48
C HIS A 25 -4.77 12.95 -8.65
N GLN A 26 -4.09 13.02 -9.78
CA GLN A 26 -4.49 12.29 -10.98
C GLN A 26 -3.31 11.49 -11.52
N PHE A 27 -3.61 10.30 -12.03
CA PHE A 27 -2.62 9.43 -12.67
C PHE A 27 -3.33 8.41 -13.55
N ILE A 28 -2.54 7.64 -14.30
CA ILE A 28 -3.06 6.57 -15.15
C ILE A 28 -2.86 5.24 -14.45
N THR A 29 -3.86 4.38 -14.49
CA THR A 29 -3.73 2.97 -14.14
C THR A 29 -3.76 2.16 -15.43
N ASP A 30 -3.10 1.02 -15.45
CA ASP A 30 -3.05 0.15 -16.62
C ASP A 30 -2.79 -1.28 -16.21
N LYS A 31 -2.89 -2.18 -17.16
CA LYS A 31 -2.52 -3.56 -17.01
C LYS A 31 -1.04 -3.71 -17.35
N LEU A 32 -0.36 -4.67 -16.73
CA LEU A 32 1.05 -4.94 -17.04
C LEU A 32 1.20 -5.36 -18.50
N ALA A 33 2.33 -5.00 -19.13
CA ALA A 33 2.61 -5.37 -20.51
C ALA A 33 2.60 -6.89 -20.69
N SER A 34 3.09 -7.64 -19.71
CA SER A 34 3.08 -9.12 -19.74
C SER A 34 1.68 -9.73 -19.76
N PHE A 35 0.65 -8.95 -19.43
CA PHE A 35 -0.74 -9.40 -19.43
C PHE A 35 -1.58 -8.69 -20.48
N GLY A 36 -0.95 -8.03 -21.45
CA GLY A 36 -1.65 -7.37 -22.56
C GLY A 36 -1.91 -5.89 -22.42
N GLY A 37 -1.48 -5.28 -21.33
CA GLY A 37 -1.55 -3.83 -21.17
C GLY A 37 -0.35 -3.12 -21.76
N GLN A 38 -0.25 -1.81 -21.53
CA GLN A 38 0.86 -0.98 -21.99
C GLN A 38 1.75 -0.47 -20.85
N ASP A 39 1.43 -0.86 -19.62
CA ASP A 39 2.18 -0.47 -18.43
C ASP A 39 2.35 1.05 -18.31
N LYS A 40 1.31 1.80 -18.64
CA LYS A 40 1.33 3.27 -18.59
C LYS A 40 1.19 3.84 -17.18
N GLY A 41 0.91 3.01 -16.20
CA GLY A 41 0.78 3.41 -14.81
C GLY A 41 0.72 2.18 -13.93
N PRO A 42 0.58 2.40 -12.60
CA PRO A 42 0.50 1.27 -11.66
C PRO A 42 -0.68 0.34 -11.98
N ALA A 43 -0.47 -0.95 -11.80
CA ALA A 43 -1.51 -1.97 -11.94
C ALA A 43 -2.26 -2.14 -10.62
N PRO A 44 -3.45 -2.78 -10.65
CA PRO A 44 -4.32 -2.83 -9.45
C PRO A 44 -3.66 -3.32 -8.17
N TYR A 45 -2.91 -4.40 -8.18
CA TYR A 45 -2.27 -4.91 -6.96
C TYR A 45 -1.13 -4.03 -6.47
N ASP A 46 -0.54 -3.21 -7.35
CA ASP A 46 0.46 -2.21 -6.94
C ASP A 46 -0.14 -1.22 -5.95
N PHE A 47 -1.42 -0.87 -6.10
CA PHE A 47 -2.09 0.06 -5.20
C PHE A 47 -2.28 -0.54 -3.81
N ILE A 48 -2.54 -1.84 -3.71
CA ILE A 48 -2.66 -2.52 -2.43
C ILE A 48 -1.31 -2.48 -1.71
N CYS A 49 -0.24 -2.83 -2.41
CA CYS A 49 1.11 -2.78 -1.85
C CYS A 49 1.49 -1.35 -1.46
N THR A 50 1.24 -0.39 -2.35
CA THR A 50 1.57 1.02 -2.12
C THR A 50 0.82 1.57 -0.90
N GLY A 51 -0.45 1.24 -0.76
CA GLY A 51 -1.24 1.66 0.41
C GLY A 51 -0.65 1.11 1.70
N LEU A 52 -0.29 -0.15 1.71
CA LEU A 52 0.30 -0.79 2.89
C LEU A 52 1.64 -0.16 3.28
N ILE A 53 2.56 -0.01 2.32
CA ILE A 53 3.91 0.52 2.63
C ILE A 53 3.87 2.01 2.97
N SER A 54 2.99 2.78 2.33
CA SER A 54 2.81 4.20 2.66
C SER A 54 2.33 4.35 4.09
N CYS A 55 1.32 3.58 4.49
CA CYS A 55 0.80 3.61 5.84
C CYS A 55 1.85 3.18 6.86
N THR A 56 2.64 2.17 6.53
CA THR A 56 3.73 1.68 7.39
C THR A 56 4.76 2.78 7.63
N MET A 57 5.23 3.42 6.57
CA MET A 57 6.23 4.49 6.67
C MET A 57 5.69 5.66 7.49
N ILE A 58 4.49 6.12 7.19
CA ILE A 58 3.88 7.26 7.89
C ILE A 58 3.69 6.95 9.36
N THR A 59 3.16 5.78 9.70
CA THR A 59 2.90 5.38 11.08
C THR A 59 4.20 5.31 11.88
N LEU A 60 5.26 4.74 11.30
CA LEU A 60 6.56 4.67 11.97
C LEU A 60 7.13 6.06 12.21
N ARG A 61 7.00 6.97 11.25
CA ARG A 61 7.47 8.35 11.40
C ARG A 61 6.67 9.10 12.47
N MET A 62 5.37 8.89 12.53
CA MET A 62 4.53 9.48 13.58
C MET A 62 4.94 8.96 14.96
N TYR A 63 5.17 7.65 15.08
CA TYR A 63 5.63 7.05 16.32
C TYR A 63 6.98 7.63 16.75
N ALA A 64 7.94 7.71 15.83
CA ALA A 64 9.27 8.22 16.12
C ALA A 64 9.20 9.69 16.58
N GLN A 65 8.41 10.51 15.91
CA GLN A 65 8.22 11.91 16.27
C GLN A 65 7.61 12.03 17.67
N HIS A 66 6.59 11.24 17.97
CA HIS A 66 5.93 11.27 19.27
C HIS A 66 6.87 10.87 20.41
N LYS A 67 7.77 9.90 20.16
CA LYS A 67 8.72 9.42 21.17
C LYS A 67 10.05 10.19 21.17
N GLY A 68 10.23 11.15 20.27
CA GLY A 68 11.48 11.88 20.16
C GLY A 68 12.64 11.01 19.69
N ILE A 69 12.35 10.00 18.86
CA ILE A 69 13.33 9.07 18.32
C ILE A 69 13.67 9.45 16.88
N GLU A 70 14.95 9.37 16.52
CA GLU A 70 15.42 9.62 15.17
C GLU A 70 15.62 8.29 14.45
N LEU A 71 14.79 8.00 13.43
CA LEU A 71 14.91 6.78 12.65
C LEU A 71 15.87 6.93 11.46
N GLY A 72 16.19 8.17 11.06
CA GLY A 72 16.97 8.40 9.86
C GLY A 72 16.20 8.00 8.61
N THR A 73 16.92 7.81 7.52
CA THR A 73 16.33 7.37 6.26
C THR A 73 16.08 5.88 6.31
N PHE A 74 14.90 5.48 5.89
CA PHE A 74 14.54 4.07 5.76
C PHE A 74 13.61 3.87 4.58
N SER A 75 13.50 2.64 4.12
CA SER A 75 12.58 2.25 3.05
C SER A 75 11.69 1.10 3.50
N VAL A 76 10.54 1.02 2.89
CA VAL A 76 9.58 -0.07 3.10
C VAL A 76 9.23 -0.63 1.73
N GLU A 77 9.28 -1.93 1.61
CA GLU A 77 9.02 -2.63 0.36
C GLU A 77 8.00 -3.74 0.62
N ALA A 78 7.15 -4.01 -0.36
CA ALA A 78 6.18 -5.10 -0.23
C ALA A 78 6.00 -5.81 -1.56
N ASP A 79 5.87 -7.15 -1.47
CA ASP A 79 5.49 -7.99 -2.60
C ASP A 79 4.13 -8.61 -2.30
N PHE A 80 3.24 -8.58 -3.28
CA PHE A 80 1.99 -9.32 -3.21
C PHE A 80 2.20 -10.67 -3.90
N ASN A 81 1.99 -11.74 -3.17
CA ASN A 81 2.29 -13.10 -3.60
C ASN A 81 1.01 -13.94 -3.71
N ALA A 82 0.99 -14.83 -4.69
CA ALA A 82 -0.07 -15.83 -4.81
C ALA A 82 0.54 -17.14 -5.28
N ASN A 83 0.01 -18.26 -4.78
CA ASN A 83 0.45 -19.58 -5.24
C ASN A 83 -0.65 -20.29 -6.03
N LYS A 84 -0.34 -21.48 -6.54
CA LYS A 84 -1.27 -22.25 -7.38
C LYS A 84 -2.53 -22.72 -6.62
N GLU A 85 -2.40 -22.85 -5.29
CA GLU A 85 -3.50 -23.30 -4.43
C GLU A 85 -4.45 -22.16 -4.08
N GLY A 86 -4.18 -20.94 -4.56
CA GLY A 86 -5.03 -19.79 -4.30
C GLY A 86 -4.73 -19.06 -3.01
N ARG A 87 -3.65 -19.41 -2.31
CA ARG A 87 -3.22 -18.65 -1.15
C ARG A 87 -2.58 -17.35 -1.59
N GLU A 88 -2.93 -16.26 -0.92
CA GLU A 88 -2.35 -14.94 -1.16
C GLU A 88 -1.73 -14.41 0.13
N TRP A 89 -0.61 -13.73 0.01
CA TRP A 89 0.03 -13.08 1.15
C TRP A 89 0.91 -11.93 0.69
N ILE A 90 1.19 -11.01 1.61
CA ILE A 90 2.08 -9.88 1.35
C ILE A 90 3.33 -10.07 2.20
N SER A 91 4.50 -9.96 1.55
CA SER A 91 5.79 -9.93 2.24
C SER A 91 6.23 -8.48 2.32
N ARG A 92 6.46 -7.98 3.53
CA ARG A 92 6.86 -6.60 3.77
C ARG A 92 8.24 -6.57 4.40
N ARG A 93 9.12 -5.73 3.85
CA ARG A 93 10.51 -5.61 4.31
C ARG A 93 10.83 -4.16 4.57
N LEU A 94 11.52 -3.90 5.68
CA LEU A 94 12.00 -2.56 6.03
C LEU A 94 13.53 -2.57 6.04
N SER A 95 14.13 -1.48 5.58
CA SER A 95 15.57 -1.33 5.54
C SER A 95 15.93 0.05 6.08
N PHE A 96 16.82 0.10 7.08
CA PHE A 96 17.24 1.34 7.76
C PHE A 96 18.70 1.59 7.46
N GLU A 97 19.05 2.86 7.19
CA GLU A 97 20.46 3.23 6.98
C GLU A 97 21.27 3.14 8.27
N GLN A 98 20.65 3.49 9.39
CA GLN A 98 21.32 3.37 10.69
C GLN A 98 21.10 2.00 11.31
N THR A 99 22.05 1.57 12.15
CA THR A 99 21.92 0.31 12.87
C THR A 99 20.89 0.45 13.99
N LEU A 100 19.95 -0.49 14.04
CA LEU A 100 18.91 -0.51 15.07
C LEU A 100 19.37 -1.38 16.26
N THR A 101 19.01 -0.93 17.47
CA THR A 101 19.14 -1.79 18.64
C THR A 101 18.13 -2.92 18.55
N GLU A 102 18.36 -4.02 19.27
CA GLU A 102 17.40 -5.13 19.31
C GLU A 102 16.03 -4.66 19.82
N GLU A 103 16.02 -3.79 20.81
CA GLU A 103 14.78 -3.22 21.36
C GLU A 103 14.03 -2.40 20.30
N ALA A 104 14.73 -1.55 19.56
CA ALA A 104 14.13 -0.76 18.49
C ALA A 104 13.60 -1.66 17.38
N HIS A 105 14.35 -2.68 17.00
CA HIS A 105 13.95 -3.67 16.01
C HIS A 105 12.60 -4.31 16.36
N GLN A 106 12.49 -4.84 17.58
CA GLN A 106 11.25 -5.47 18.03
C GLN A 106 10.08 -4.49 18.08
N LYS A 107 10.31 -3.28 18.54
CA LYS A 107 9.27 -2.26 18.62
C LYS A 107 8.75 -1.86 17.25
N ILE A 108 9.65 -1.73 16.27
CA ILE A 108 9.27 -1.42 14.90
C ILE A 108 8.40 -2.54 14.32
N LEU A 109 8.77 -3.80 14.52
CA LEU A 109 7.97 -4.94 14.06
C LEU A 109 6.58 -4.95 14.70
N ASP A 110 6.49 -4.66 15.99
CA ASP A 110 5.20 -4.57 16.69
C ASP A 110 4.31 -3.49 16.08
N ILE A 111 4.89 -2.32 15.80
CA ILE A 111 4.15 -1.20 15.21
C ILE A 111 3.65 -1.57 13.82
N CYS A 112 4.47 -2.26 13.02
CA CYS A 112 4.08 -2.69 11.67
C CYS A 112 2.81 -3.52 11.67
N GLN A 113 2.58 -4.34 12.70
CA GLN A 113 1.37 -5.15 12.80
C GLN A 113 0.12 -4.34 13.17
N LYS A 114 0.30 -3.10 13.60
CA LYS A 114 -0.78 -2.26 14.12
C LYS A 114 -1.09 -1.04 13.28
N THR A 115 -0.47 -0.90 12.10
CA THR A 115 -0.79 0.25 11.25
C THR A 115 -2.22 0.11 10.73
N PRO A 116 -2.92 1.22 10.49
CA PRO A 116 -4.33 1.16 10.06
C PRO A 116 -4.60 0.28 8.86
N VAL A 117 -3.81 0.43 7.79
CA VAL A 117 -4.02 -0.37 6.58
C VAL A 117 -3.69 -1.84 6.81
N THR A 118 -2.66 -2.15 7.63
CA THR A 118 -2.37 -3.54 8.02
C THR A 118 -3.60 -4.17 8.66
N LYS A 119 -4.18 -3.49 9.63
CA LYS A 119 -5.37 -4.00 10.33
C LYS A 119 -6.55 -4.20 9.39
N THR A 120 -6.76 -3.25 8.46
CA THR A 120 -7.82 -3.37 7.47
C THR A 120 -7.64 -4.60 6.59
N LEU A 121 -6.43 -4.81 6.06
CA LEU A 121 -6.15 -5.95 5.21
C LEU A 121 -6.32 -7.28 5.95
N LEU A 122 -5.91 -7.33 7.23
CA LEU A 122 -6.05 -8.55 8.04
C LEU A 122 -7.50 -8.89 8.37
N ARG A 123 -8.37 -7.87 8.51
CA ARG A 123 -9.78 -8.07 8.82
C ARG A 123 -10.65 -8.30 7.59
N SER A 124 -10.16 -7.92 6.41
CA SER A 124 -10.94 -7.75 5.18
C SER A 124 -11.99 -6.63 5.31
N VAL A 125 -12.64 -6.27 4.22
CA VAL A 125 -13.68 -5.24 4.21
C VAL A 125 -14.87 -5.70 3.38
N GLU A 126 -16.05 -5.25 3.77
CA GLU A 126 -17.25 -5.46 3.00
C GLU A 126 -17.26 -4.53 1.79
N ILE A 127 -17.73 -5.01 0.66
CA ILE A 127 -17.81 -4.24 -0.59
C ILE A 127 -19.25 -4.21 -1.06
N GLU A 128 -19.79 -2.99 -1.15
CA GLU A 128 -21.14 -2.76 -1.65
C GLU A 128 -21.04 -2.21 -3.08
N THR A 129 -21.84 -2.75 -4.01
CA THR A 129 -21.77 -2.35 -5.41
C THR A 129 -23.15 -1.95 -5.91
N SER A 130 -23.20 -0.84 -6.65
CA SER A 130 -24.42 -0.37 -7.29
C SER A 130 -24.12 0.21 -8.66
N ILE A 131 -25.16 0.28 -9.50
CA ILE A 131 -25.10 0.97 -10.79
C ILE A 131 -26.01 2.18 -10.67
N VAL A 132 -25.48 3.33 -10.96
CA VAL A 132 -26.22 4.59 -10.85
C VAL A 132 -26.57 5.14 -12.22
#